data_1fdfe61386ec890a66dacea10072162b
#
_entry.id   1fdfe61386ec890a66dacea10072162b
#
_cell.length_a   1.000
_cell.length_b   1.000
_cell.length_c   1.000
_cell.angle_alpha   90.00
_cell.angle_beta   90.00
_cell.angle_gamma   90.00
#
_symmetry.space_group_name_H-M   'P 1'
#
loop_
_entity.id
_entity.type
_entity.pdbx_description
1 polymer ?
#
loop_
_entity_poly.entity_id
_entity_poly.type
_entity_poly.pdbx_seq_one_letter_code
_entity_poly.pdbx_strand_id
1 'polypeptide(L)'
;MKAICLLSGGMDSTTLAYVAKDQGYEIYALHVNYGQRTERRELQSAKTIAKLLDAKEFIEVSLGYLSQFGDSSLTDRSIVVEEYDESRAGIPNTYVPFRNANLLSIATSFAESRKAEAIFIGVQSLDYSGYPDCRPQFIEAFQNVVDTGTRDDTHIRLLTPFISMTKREILDRGLTLGVPYQHTWSCYQREDMACGVCGSCHFRKEAFGAAGIQDPIPYAQE
;
A
#
# COMPACT_ATOMS: atom_id res chain seq x y z
N MET A 1 4.27 20.33 8.95
CA MET A 1 4.15 19.82 7.55
C MET A 1 2.98 18.84 7.49
N LYS A 2 2.20 18.85 6.40
CA LYS A 2 1.07 17.94 6.19
C LYS A 2 1.44 16.90 5.14
N ALA A 3 1.03 15.66 5.33
CA ALA A 3 1.22 14.60 4.34
C ALA A 3 -0.04 13.79 4.12
N ILE A 4 -0.32 13.47 2.85
CA ILE A 4 -1.28 12.43 2.50
C ILE A 4 -0.56 11.09 2.51
N CYS A 5 -1.05 10.14 3.29
CA CYS A 5 -0.54 8.77 3.29
C CYS A 5 -1.58 7.85 2.65
N LEU A 6 -1.21 7.21 1.54
CA LEU A 6 -1.99 6.12 0.94
C LEU A 6 -1.95 4.92 1.89
N LEU A 7 -3.06 4.65 2.56
CA LEU A 7 -3.16 3.68 3.65
C LEU A 7 -4.12 2.54 3.30
N SER A 8 -3.58 1.43 2.81
CA SER A 8 -4.37 0.22 2.54
C SER A 8 -4.69 -0.59 3.81
N GLY A 9 -3.96 -0.36 4.90
CA GLY A 9 -4.02 -1.20 6.10
C GLY A 9 -3.10 -2.43 6.04
N GLY A 10 -2.33 -2.59 4.97
CA GLY A 10 -1.29 -3.59 4.84
C GLY A 10 -0.01 -3.24 5.61
N MET A 11 0.91 -4.19 5.72
CA MET A 11 2.17 -4.04 6.44
C MET A 11 2.96 -2.81 5.97
N ASP A 12 3.14 -2.67 4.65
CA ASP A 12 3.98 -1.61 4.08
C ASP A 12 3.36 -0.22 4.24
N SER A 13 2.08 -0.07 3.86
CA SER A 13 1.38 1.21 3.95
C SER A 13 1.24 1.70 5.40
N THR A 14 1.12 0.76 6.35
CA THR A 14 1.11 1.08 7.78
C THR A 14 2.48 1.55 8.23
N THR A 15 3.55 0.80 7.91
CA THR A 15 4.93 1.21 8.23
C THR A 15 5.25 2.58 7.63
N LEU A 16 4.83 2.80 6.38
CA LEU A 16 4.98 4.08 5.68
C LEU A 16 4.36 5.26 6.43
N ALA A 17 3.14 5.09 6.92
CA ALA A 17 2.44 6.14 7.66
C ALA A 17 3.11 6.43 9.01
N TYR A 18 3.68 5.41 9.67
CA TYR A 18 4.51 5.60 10.88
C TYR A 18 5.82 6.32 10.57
N VAL A 19 6.47 6.02 9.44
CA VAL A 19 7.66 6.76 8.97
C VAL A 19 7.32 8.23 8.71
N ALA A 20 6.20 8.53 8.06
CA ALA A 20 5.77 9.90 7.82
C ALA A 20 5.52 10.65 9.15
N LYS A 21 4.89 9.99 10.13
CA LYS A 21 4.68 10.56 11.47
C LYS A 21 6.00 10.81 12.20
N ASP A 22 6.94 9.87 12.17
CA ASP A 22 8.28 10.00 12.78
C ASP A 22 9.08 11.17 12.18
N GLN A 23 8.87 11.45 10.88
CA GLN A 23 9.44 12.62 10.19
C GLN A 23 8.73 13.95 10.53
N GLY A 24 7.76 13.95 11.43
CA GLY A 24 7.05 15.15 11.90
C GLY A 24 5.91 15.61 11.02
N TYR A 25 5.40 14.78 10.12
CA TYR A 25 4.21 15.11 9.35
C TYR A 25 2.91 14.91 10.15
N GLU A 26 1.99 15.84 10.00
CA GLU A 26 0.57 15.65 10.35
C GLU A 26 -0.07 14.77 9.28
N ILE A 27 -0.61 13.62 9.68
CA ILE A 27 -1.07 12.57 8.77
C ILE A 27 -2.51 12.78 8.35
N TYR A 28 -2.74 12.81 7.04
CA TYR A 28 -4.02 12.71 6.38
C TYR A 28 -4.06 11.37 5.66
N ALA A 29 -4.85 10.43 6.18
CA ALA A 29 -4.89 9.07 5.66
C ALA A 29 -5.91 8.95 4.53
N LEU A 30 -5.48 8.40 3.40
CA LEU A 30 -6.33 8.11 2.24
C LEU A 30 -6.40 6.60 2.02
N HIS A 31 -7.59 6.04 2.20
CA HIS A 31 -7.89 4.66 1.84
C HIS A 31 -8.69 4.61 0.54
N VAL A 32 -8.32 3.72 -0.37
CA VAL A 32 -9.00 3.58 -1.65
C VAL A 32 -9.46 2.14 -1.84
N ASN A 33 -10.77 1.97 -1.97
CA ASN A 33 -11.41 0.74 -2.39
C ASN A 33 -11.51 0.73 -3.92
N TYR A 34 -10.98 -0.32 -4.56
CA TYR A 34 -10.99 -0.46 -6.03
C TYR A 34 -11.64 -1.77 -6.49
N GLY A 35 -12.46 -2.40 -5.62
CA GLY A 35 -13.12 -3.68 -5.86
C GLY A 35 -12.25 -4.89 -5.54
N GLN A 36 -11.20 -4.71 -4.74
CA GLN A 36 -10.33 -5.82 -4.31
C GLN A 36 -11.08 -6.81 -3.42
N ARG A 37 -10.65 -8.09 -3.48
CA ARG A 37 -11.30 -9.22 -2.77
C ARG A 37 -11.43 -9.02 -1.27
N THR A 38 -10.46 -8.35 -0.65
CA THR A 38 -10.33 -8.15 0.80
C THR A 38 -10.64 -6.72 1.24
N GLU A 39 -11.50 -6.05 0.47
CA GLU A 39 -11.88 -4.63 0.65
C GLU A 39 -12.30 -4.30 2.08
N ARG A 40 -13.21 -5.11 2.66
CA ARG A 40 -13.72 -4.86 4.02
C ARG A 40 -12.65 -5.01 5.08
N ARG A 41 -11.81 -6.03 4.96
CA ARG A 41 -10.75 -6.28 5.93
C ARG A 41 -9.64 -5.24 5.86
N GLU A 42 -9.25 -4.86 4.66
CA GLU A 42 -8.27 -3.78 4.43
C GLU A 42 -8.78 -2.45 4.99
N LEU A 43 -10.03 -2.07 4.70
CA LEU A 43 -10.65 -0.88 5.22
C LEU A 43 -10.69 -0.86 6.75
N GLN A 44 -11.08 -2.00 7.39
CA GLN A 44 -11.08 -2.12 8.84
C GLN A 44 -9.68 -1.91 9.44
N SER A 45 -8.67 -2.52 8.82
CA SER A 45 -7.28 -2.34 9.21
C SER A 45 -6.83 -0.89 9.06
N ALA A 46 -7.11 -0.27 7.90
CA ALA A 46 -6.76 1.12 7.63
C ALA A 46 -7.41 2.10 8.64
N LYS A 47 -8.68 1.92 8.96
CA LYS A 47 -9.40 2.72 9.98
C LYS A 47 -8.77 2.57 11.36
N THR A 48 -8.42 1.33 11.74
CA THR A 48 -7.76 1.07 13.03
C THR A 48 -6.38 1.73 13.10
N ILE A 49 -5.59 1.59 12.04
CA ILE A 49 -4.26 2.20 11.96
C ILE A 49 -4.33 3.73 11.94
N ALA A 50 -5.25 4.32 11.17
CA ALA A 50 -5.44 5.78 11.15
C ALA A 50 -5.76 6.34 12.54
N LYS A 51 -6.59 5.62 13.32
CA LYS A 51 -6.89 5.98 14.72
C LYS A 51 -5.66 5.87 15.62
N LEU A 52 -4.87 4.80 15.50
CA LEU A 52 -3.66 4.60 16.30
C LEU A 52 -2.55 5.62 15.96
N LEU A 53 -2.50 6.06 14.71
CA LEU A 53 -1.62 7.13 14.25
C LEU A 53 -2.06 8.53 14.71
N ASP A 54 -3.28 8.66 15.26
CA ASP A 54 -3.90 9.97 15.49
C ASP A 54 -3.95 10.81 14.20
N ALA A 55 -4.38 10.17 13.10
CA ALA A 55 -4.47 10.84 11.82
C ALA A 55 -5.49 11.98 11.90
N LYS A 56 -5.12 13.14 11.36
CA LYS A 56 -5.95 14.35 11.38
C LYS A 56 -7.26 14.17 10.62
N GLU A 57 -7.19 13.39 9.55
CA GLU A 57 -8.34 13.08 8.71
C GLU A 57 -8.15 11.67 8.13
N PHE A 58 -9.25 10.94 7.99
CA PHE A 58 -9.30 9.67 7.27
C PHE A 58 -10.37 9.79 6.19
N ILE A 59 -9.97 9.62 4.94
CA ILE A 59 -10.89 9.61 3.80
C ILE A 59 -10.88 8.24 3.15
N GLU A 60 -12.07 7.72 2.89
CA GLU A 60 -12.32 6.53 2.09
C GLU A 60 -12.87 6.95 0.72
N VAL A 61 -12.24 6.48 -0.35
CA VAL A 61 -12.67 6.71 -1.74
C VAL A 61 -12.91 5.38 -2.42
N SER A 62 -13.95 5.29 -3.23
CA SER A 62 -14.23 4.10 -4.03
C SER A 62 -13.92 4.33 -5.53
N LEU A 63 -13.09 3.45 -6.08
CA LEU A 63 -12.78 3.33 -7.51
C LEU A 63 -13.36 2.02 -8.07
N GLY A 64 -14.58 1.67 -7.69
CA GLY A 64 -15.22 0.41 -8.07
C GLY A 64 -15.25 0.15 -9.59
N TYR A 65 -15.10 1.18 -10.42
CA TYR A 65 -15.01 1.03 -11.87
C TYR A 65 -13.76 0.25 -12.33
N LEU A 66 -12.68 0.23 -11.54
CA LEU A 66 -11.47 -0.53 -11.88
C LEU A 66 -11.74 -2.04 -11.95
N SER A 67 -12.69 -2.53 -11.15
CA SER A 67 -13.11 -3.93 -11.21
C SER A 67 -13.87 -4.29 -12.51
N GLN A 68 -14.44 -3.29 -13.19
CA GLN A 68 -15.16 -3.50 -14.46
C GLN A 68 -14.22 -3.69 -15.65
N PHE A 69 -12.96 -3.27 -15.53
CA PHE A 69 -11.97 -3.43 -16.59
C PHE A 69 -11.39 -4.85 -16.66
N GLY A 70 -11.53 -5.63 -15.57
CA GLY A 70 -11.03 -7.00 -15.50
C GLY A 70 -9.50 -7.10 -15.44
N ASP A 71 -8.97 -8.21 -15.95
CA ASP A 71 -7.54 -8.50 -16.13
C ASP A 71 -6.70 -8.54 -14.83
N SER A 72 -7.35 -8.70 -13.67
CA SER A 72 -6.64 -8.88 -12.40
C SER A 72 -7.36 -9.82 -11.45
N SER A 73 -6.63 -10.78 -10.89
CA SER A 73 -7.16 -11.69 -9.86
C SER A 73 -7.56 -10.98 -8.57
N LEU A 74 -7.13 -9.75 -8.34
CA LEU A 74 -7.54 -8.97 -7.17
C LEU A 74 -8.96 -8.41 -7.30
N THR A 75 -9.42 -8.11 -8.52
CA THR A 75 -10.70 -7.46 -8.78
C THR A 75 -11.70 -8.37 -9.48
N ASP A 76 -11.23 -9.37 -10.23
CA ASP A 76 -12.06 -10.37 -10.90
C ASP A 76 -12.03 -11.69 -10.11
N ARG A 77 -13.17 -12.07 -9.54
CA ARG A 77 -13.30 -13.31 -8.75
C ARG A 77 -13.27 -14.60 -9.59
N SER A 78 -13.41 -14.50 -10.90
CA SER A 78 -13.28 -15.65 -11.80
C SER A 78 -11.81 -16.04 -12.05
N ILE A 79 -10.88 -15.12 -11.84
CA ILE A 79 -9.43 -15.37 -11.98
C ILE A 79 -8.88 -15.81 -10.61
N VAL A 80 -8.28 -16.98 -10.54
CA VAL A 80 -7.69 -17.48 -9.30
C VAL A 80 -6.47 -16.63 -8.92
N VAL A 81 -6.38 -16.20 -7.66
CA VAL A 81 -5.15 -15.59 -7.14
C VAL A 81 -4.08 -16.66 -7.07
N GLU A 82 -3.03 -16.50 -7.82
CA GLU A 82 -1.94 -17.46 -7.89
C GLU A 82 -1.16 -17.53 -6.57
N GLU A 83 -0.70 -18.72 -6.25
CA GLU A 83 0.28 -18.91 -5.19
C GLU A 83 1.62 -18.29 -5.60
N TYR A 84 2.44 -17.97 -4.61
CA TYR A 84 3.78 -17.47 -4.88
C TYR A 84 4.62 -18.54 -5.58
N ASP A 85 5.27 -18.16 -6.65
CA ASP A 85 6.19 -19.01 -7.41
C ASP A 85 7.42 -18.18 -7.80
N GLU A 86 8.57 -18.54 -7.22
CA GLU A 86 9.85 -17.83 -7.46
C GLU A 86 10.30 -17.97 -8.93
N SER A 87 9.93 -19.04 -9.61
CA SER A 87 10.30 -19.29 -11.01
C SER A 87 9.50 -18.45 -12.02
N ARG A 88 8.44 -17.78 -11.57
CA ARG A 88 7.56 -17.01 -12.45
C ARG A 88 8.29 -15.81 -13.06
N ALA A 89 8.21 -15.71 -14.37
CA ALA A 89 8.63 -14.55 -15.13
C ALA A 89 7.43 -13.64 -15.47
N GLY A 90 7.65 -12.33 -15.48
CA GLY A 90 6.67 -11.37 -15.93
C GLY A 90 5.80 -10.75 -14.84
N ILE A 91 4.73 -10.08 -15.27
CA ILE A 91 3.81 -9.36 -14.38
C ILE A 91 2.83 -10.38 -13.76
N PRO A 92 2.69 -10.46 -12.43
CA PRO A 92 1.76 -11.38 -11.79
C PRO A 92 0.31 -11.01 -12.07
N ASN A 93 -0.60 -12.00 -12.04
CA ASN A 93 -2.03 -11.77 -12.31
C ASN A 93 -2.75 -10.94 -11.25
N THR A 94 -2.06 -10.59 -10.18
CA THR A 94 -2.51 -9.66 -9.14
C THR A 94 -2.30 -8.18 -9.52
N TYR A 95 -1.66 -7.90 -10.63
CA TYR A 95 -1.53 -6.53 -11.13
C TYR A 95 -2.89 -5.99 -11.57
N VAL A 96 -3.31 -4.87 -10.99
CA VAL A 96 -4.47 -4.12 -11.47
C VAL A 96 -3.95 -3.02 -12.39
N PRO A 97 -4.31 -3.03 -13.68
CA PRO A 97 -3.74 -2.12 -14.66
C PRO A 97 -3.80 -0.65 -14.23
N PHE A 98 -2.63 -0.01 -14.17
CA PHE A 98 -2.47 1.42 -13.89
C PHE A 98 -3.11 1.90 -12.58
N ARG A 99 -3.27 1.01 -11.58
CA ARG A 99 -3.93 1.31 -10.32
C ARG A 99 -3.22 2.42 -9.55
N ASN A 100 -1.89 2.36 -9.42
CA ASN A 100 -1.15 3.34 -8.63
C ASN A 100 -1.24 4.76 -9.23
N ALA A 101 -1.35 4.90 -10.54
CA ALA A 101 -1.63 6.19 -11.16
C ALA A 101 -2.99 6.77 -10.74
N ASN A 102 -4.03 5.94 -10.69
CA ASN A 102 -5.34 6.35 -10.20
C ASN A 102 -5.28 6.75 -8.72
N LEU A 103 -4.59 5.97 -7.89
CA LEU A 103 -4.40 6.29 -6.46
C LEU A 103 -3.66 7.62 -6.28
N LEU A 104 -2.58 7.83 -7.02
CA LEU A 104 -1.78 9.06 -6.96
C LEU A 104 -2.56 10.28 -7.46
N SER A 105 -3.40 10.14 -8.49
CA SER A 105 -4.26 11.22 -8.99
C SER A 105 -5.23 11.70 -7.91
N ILE A 106 -5.87 10.79 -7.18
CA ILE A 106 -6.76 11.13 -6.07
C ILE A 106 -5.98 11.74 -4.90
N ALA A 107 -4.83 11.14 -4.58
CA ALA A 107 -3.97 11.65 -3.51
C ALA A 107 -3.48 13.07 -3.83
N THR A 108 -3.17 13.39 -5.09
CA THR A 108 -2.78 14.73 -5.53
C THR A 108 -3.92 15.74 -5.33
N SER A 109 -5.14 15.40 -5.77
CA SER A 109 -6.31 16.25 -5.56
C SER A 109 -6.59 16.49 -4.06
N PHE A 110 -6.43 15.45 -3.25
CA PHE A 110 -6.60 15.55 -1.80
C PHE A 110 -5.47 16.39 -1.16
N ALA A 111 -4.23 16.20 -1.58
CA ALA A 111 -3.08 16.96 -1.09
C ALA A 111 -3.23 18.46 -1.40
N GLU A 112 -3.58 18.79 -2.62
CA GLU A 112 -3.81 20.17 -3.02
C GLU A 112 -4.95 20.82 -2.22
N SER A 113 -6.06 20.11 -2.02
CA SER A 113 -7.22 20.62 -1.26
C SER A 113 -6.92 20.83 0.24
N ARG A 114 -5.97 20.10 0.81
CA ARG A 114 -5.56 20.22 2.23
C ARG A 114 -4.27 21.04 2.40
N LYS A 115 -3.69 21.53 1.30
CA LYS A 115 -2.39 22.20 1.29
C LYS A 115 -1.33 21.31 1.96
N ALA A 116 -1.31 20.02 1.60
CA ALA A 116 -0.30 19.09 2.03
C ALA A 116 0.95 19.21 1.15
N GLU A 117 2.11 19.01 1.76
CA GLU A 117 3.41 19.21 1.12
C GLU A 117 4.00 17.89 0.60
N ALA A 118 3.37 16.76 0.97
CA ALA A 118 3.85 15.44 0.59
C ALA A 118 2.71 14.44 0.39
N ILE A 119 2.96 13.48 -0.50
CA ILE A 119 2.17 12.25 -0.67
C ILE A 119 3.12 11.08 -0.43
N PHE A 120 2.77 10.19 0.49
CA PHE A 120 3.50 8.97 0.76
C PHE A 120 2.78 7.78 0.13
N ILE A 121 3.52 6.98 -0.66
CA ILE A 121 3.06 5.74 -1.26
C ILE A 121 4.08 4.62 -1.03
N GLY A 122 3.61 3.44 -0.58
CA GLY A 122 4.44 2.30 -0.18
C GLY A 122 4.76 1.35 -1.35
N VAL A 123 5.27 1.88 -2.45
CA VAL A 123 5.74 1.07 -3.59
C VAL A 123 7.13 0.53 -3.35
N GLN A 124 7.39 -0.66 -3.90
CA GLN A 124 8.68 -1.36 -3.88
C GLN A 124 9.04 -1.80 -5.30
N SER A 125 10.32 -1.72 -5.64
CA SER A 125 10.85 -2.16 -6.93
C SER A 125 11.74 -3.41 -6.83
N LEU A 126 12.21 -3.75 -5.62
CA LEU A 126 13.11 -4.88 -5.39
C LEU A 126 12.37 -6.19 -5.16
N ASP A 127 11.36 -6.16 -4.31
CA ASP A 127 10.54 -7.34 -4.11
C ASP A 127 9.65 -7.52 -5.33
N TYR A 128 9.62 -8.73 -5.82
CA TYR A 128 8.95 -9.23 -7.02
C TYR A 128 7.50 -8.71 -7.23
N SER A 129 7.29 -7.41 -7.27
CA SER A 129 5.97 -6.95 -7.68
C SER A 129 5.80 -6.96 -9.20
N GLY A 130 6.89 -6.78 -9.96
CA GLY A 130 6.84 -6.69 -11.42
C GLY A 130 5.92 -5.59 -11.95
N TYR A 131 5.25 -4.86 -11.07
CA TYR A 131 4.24 -3.87 -11.43
C TYR A 131 4.88 -2.66 -12.10
N PRO A 132 4.48 -2.32 -13.34
CA PRO A 132 5.04 -1.18 -14.06
C PRO A 132 4.90 0.14 -13.31
N ASP A 133 3.80 0.31 -12.59
CA ASP A 133 3.46 1.52 -11.82
C ASP A 133 4.04 1.54 -10.38
N CYS A 134 5.03 0.66 -10.11
CA CYS A 134 5.88 0.71 -8.92
C CYS A 134 7.33 1.09 -9.23
N ARG A 135 7.68 1.27 -10.51
CA ARG A 135 9.05 1.55 -10.95
C ARG A 135 9.49 2.97 -10.61
N PRO A 136 10.77 3.20 -10.28
CA PRO A 136 11.28 4.55 -10.03
C PRO A 136 10.97 5.55 -11.14
N GLN A 137 11.11 5.13 -12.41
CA GLN A 137 10.82 5.97 -13.57
C GLN A 137 9.34 6.39 -13.66
N PHE A 138 8.43 5.51 -13.22
CA PHE A 138 7.01 5.87 -13.15
C PHE A 138 6.76 6.95 -12.09
N ILE A 139 7.36 6.82 -10.90
CA ILE A 139 7.22 7.79 -9.82
C ILE A 139 7.79 9.16 -10.23
N GLU A 140 8.95 9.18 -10.86
CA GLU A 140 9.58 10.40 -11.38
C GLU A 140 8.68 11.08 -12.44
N ALA A 141 8.16 10.30 -13.39
CA ALA A 141 7.23 10.81 -14.40
C ALA A 141 5.93 11.35 -13.77
N PHE A 142 5.42 10.66 -12.74
CA PHE A 142 4.21 11.11 -12.05
C PHE A 142 4.46 12.37 -11.20
N GLN A 143 5.64 12.55 -10.62
CA GLN A 143 6.03 13.81 -9.98
C GLN A 143 5.92 14.99 -10.96
N ASN A 144 6.39 14.82 -12.19
CA ASN A 144 6.25 15.85 -13.23
C ASN A 144 4.77 16.16 -13.55
N VAL A 145 3.88 15.13 -13.52
CA VAL A 145 2.43 15.36 -13.66
C VAL A 145 1.89 16.20 -12.51
N VAL A 146 2.30 15.90 -11.27
CA VAL A 146 1.91 16.70 -10.10
C VAL A 146 2.37 18.14 -10.22
N ASP A 147 3.64 18.35 -10.56
CA ASP A 147 4.26 19.68 -10.65
C ASP A 147 3.64 20.57 -11.76
N THR A 148 3.21 19.94 -12.85
CA THR A 148 2.62 20.64 -13.99
C THR A 148 1.10 20.73 -13.96
N GLY A 149 0.45 19.85 -13.19
CA GLY A 149 -1.01 19.71 -13.14
C GLY A 149 -1.69 20.35 -11.95
N THR A 150 -0.93 20.88 -10.99
CA THR A 150 -1.45 21.59 -9.81
C THR A 150 -1.28 23.10 -9.95
N ARG A 151 -1.82 23.87 -8.99
CA ARG A 151 -1.69 25.33 -8.99
C ARG A 151 -0.23 25.78 -8.82
N ASP A 152 0.12 26.94 -9.38
CA ASP A 152 1.49 27.47 -9.35
C ASP A 152 2.08 27.65 -7.93
N ASP A 153 1.23 27.83 -6.92
CA ASP A 153 1.61 27.96 -5.51
C ASP A 153 1.58 26.62 -4.75
N THR A 154 1.33 25.52 -5.44
CA THR A 154 1.28 24.17 -4.86
C THR A 154 2.62 23.47 -5.03
N HIS A 155 3.15 22.94 -3.93
CA HIS A 155 4.39 22.16 -3.94
C HIS A 155 4.18 20.85 -3.20
N ILE A 156 3.93 19.76 -3.94
CA ILE A 156 3.65 18.44 -3.41
C ILE A 156 4.76 17.47 -3.84
N ARG A 157 5.44 16.85 -2.90
CA ARG A 157 6.46 15.84 -3.19
C ARG A 157 5.88 14.42 -3.07
N LEU A 158 6.12 13.58 -4.06
CA LEU A 158 5.88 12.15 -3.97
C LEU A 158 7.02 11.47 -3.20
N LEU A 159 6.72 10.84 -2.10
CA LEU A 159 7.69 10.19 -1.24
C LEU A 159 7.48 8.68 -1.24
N THR A 160 8.52 7.95 -1.66
CA THR A 160 8.54 6.50 -1.79
C THR A 160 9.72 5.90 -1.02
N PRO A 161 9.75 6.05 0.32
CA PRO A 161 10.93 5.69 1.11
C PRO A 161 11.31 4.20 1.03
N PHE A 162 10.40 3.36 0.55
CA PHE A 162 10.59 1.91 0.47
C PHE A 162 10.94 1.41 -0.93
N ILE A 163 11.10 2.29 -1.92
CA ILE A 163 11.22 1.90 -3.32
C ILE A 163 12.42 0.95 -3.59
N SER A 164 13.48 1.09 -2.81
CA SER A 164 14.70 0.26 -2.88
C SER A 164 14.94 -0.58 -1.61
N MET A 165 13.91 -0.80 -0.80
CA MET A 165 14.02 -1.61 0.42
C MET A 165 13.41 -2.99 0.21
N THR A 166 14.02 -3.99 0.83
CA THR A 166 13.46 -5.34 0.96
C THR A 166 12.31 -5.36 1.98
N LYS A 167 11.46 -6.36 1.91
CA LYS A 167 10.37 -6.55 2.87
C LYS A 167 10.88 -6.68 4.32
N ARG A 168 12.05 -7.29 4.50
CA ARG A 168 12.70 -7.39 5.80
C ARG A 168 13.12 -6.02 6.34
N GLU A 169 13.76 -5.19 5.55
CA GLU A 169 14.18 -3.84 5.97
C GLU A 169 12.98 -2.96 6.33
N ILE A 170 11.85 -3.09 5.61
CA ILE A 170 10.61 -2.40 5.95
C ILE A 170 10.06 -2.87 7.29
N LEU A 171 10.08 -4.19 7.55
CA LEU A 171 9.66 -4.75 8.83
C LEU A 171 10.54 -4.23 9.97
N ASP A 172 11.87 -4.27 9.82
CA ASP A 172 12.81 -3.79 10.83
C ASP A 172 12.60 -2.32 11.17
N ARG A 173 12.34 -1.49 10.13
CA ARG A 173 11.98 -0.09 10.32
C ARG A 173 10.68 0.06 11.11
N GLY A 174 9.67 -0.72 10.78
CA GLY A 174 8.38 -0.69 11.47
C GLY A 174 8.46 -1.19 12.92
N LEU A 175 9.25 -2.21 13.20
CA LEU A 175 9.51 -2.69 14.55
C LEU A 175 10.15 -1.58 15.42
N THR A 176 11.13 -0.88 14.86
CA THR A 176 11.78 0.27 15.51
C THR A 176 10.78 1.38 15.84
N LEU A 177 9.80 1.62 14.99
CA LEU A 177 8.77 2.64 15.15
C LEU A 177 7.56 2.17 15.97
N GLY A 178 7.54 0.93 16.43
CA GLY A 178 6.43 0.36 17.20
C GLY A 178 5.16 0.16 16.39
N VAL A 179 5.28 -0.17 15.10
CA VAL A 179 4.13 -0.44 14.22
C VAL A 179 3.31 -1.60 14.77
N PRO A 180 1.99 -1.43 14.96
CA PRO A 180 1.12 -2.46 15.53
C PRO A 180 0.67 -3.47 14.45
N TYR A 181 1.57 -4.35 14.02
CA TYR A 181 1.35 -5.29 12.92
C TYR A 181 0.18 -6.24 13.12
N GLN A 182 -0.27 -6.50 14.36
CA GLN A 182 -1.47 -7.29 14.66
C GLN A 182 -2.77 -6.67 14.10
N HIS A 183 -2.75 -5.39 13.76
CA HIS A 183 -3.90 -4.67 13.18
C HIS A 183 -3.79 -4.50 11.66
N THR A 184 -2.73 -5.03 11.04
CA THR A 184 -2.53 -4.94 9.58
C THR A 184 -3.08 -6.15 8.86
N TRP A 185 -3.37 -6.00 7.56
CA TRP A 185 -3.84 -7.09 6.72
C TRP A 185 -3.19 -7.07 5.34
N SER A 186 -2.62 -8.20 4.92
CA SER A 186 -1.88 -8.30 3.66
C SER A 186 -2.43 -9.37 2.71
N CYS A 187 -3.23 -10.33 3.19
CA CYS A 187 -3.72 -11.41 2.34
C CYS A 187 -4.58 -10.90 1.18
N TYR A 188 -4.35 -11.41 -0.03
CA TYR A 188 -5.11 -11.06 -1.22
C TYR A 188 -6.41 -11.84 -1.40
N GLN A 189 -6.60 -12.94 -0.65
CA GLN A 189 -7.68 -13.90 -0.90
C GLN A 189 -8.76 -13.91 0.18
N ARG A 190 -8.37 -13.79 1.45
CA ARG A 190 -9.24 -14.03 2.60
C ARG A 190 -9.28 -12.86 3.55
N GLU A 191 -10.40 -12.71 4.26
CA GLU A 191 -10.63 -11.61 5.20
C GLU A 191 -10.62 -12.07 6.68
N ASP A 192 -10.70 -13.37 6.94
CA ASP A 192 -10.74 -13.98 8.28
C ASP A 192 -9.36 -14.41 8.77
N MET A 193 -8.75 -15.38 8.09
CA MET A 193 -7.39 -15.87 8.32
C MET A 193 -6.60 -15.75 7.02
N ALA A 194 -5.36 -15.26 7.09
CA ALA A 194 -4.52 -15.13 5.92
C ALA A 194 -4.25 -16.48 5.26
N CYS A 195 -4.27 -16.56 3.93
CA CYS A 195 -4.13 -17.84 3.22
C CYS A 195 -2.74 -18.48 3.36
N GLY A 196 -1.71 -17.69 3.64
CA GLY A 196 -0.33 -18.16 3.79
C GLY A 196 0.44 -18.40 2.50
N VAL A 197 -0.24 -18.49 1.34
CA VAL A 197 0.34 -18.96 0.06
C VAL A 197 0.38 -17.89 -1.06
N CYS A 198 -0.47 -16.86 -1.02
CA CYS A 198 -0.40 -15.80 -2.02
C CYS A 198 0.89 -14.97 -1.86
N GLY A 199 1.34 -14.30 -2.92
CA GLY A 199 2.60 -13.54 -2.91
C GLY A 199 2.74 -12.58 -1.72
N SER A 200 1.67 -11.84 -1.37
CA SER A 200 1.72 -10.94 -0.21
C SER A 200 1.89 -11.67 1.13
N CYS A 201 1.24 -12.82 1.31
CA CYS A 201 1.44 -13.66 2.50
C CYS A 201 2.84 -14.25 2.55
N HIS A 202 3.36 -14.70 1.40
CA HIS A 202 4.70 -15.27 1.29
C HIS A 202 5.76 -14.28 1.77
N PHE A 203 5.84 -13.10 1.16
CA PHE A 203 6.82 -12.08 1.53
C PHE A 203 6.67 -11.59 2.96
N ARG A 204 5.43 -11.51 3.46
CA ARG A 204 5.19 -11.16 4.85
C ARG A 204 5.73 -12.23 5.81
N LYS A 205 5.41 -13.51 5.60
CA LYS A 205 5.94 -14.64 6.40
C LYS A 205 7.47 -14.69 6.36
N GLU A 206 8.04 -14.52 5.17
CA GLU A 206 9.49 -14.47 4.98
C GLU A 206 10.15 -13.36 5.81
N ALA A 207 9.62 -12.14 5.76
CA ALA A 207 10.15 -11.01 6.51
C ALA A 207 10.11 -11.27 8.03
N PHE A 208 8.99 -11.74 8.57
CA PHE A 208 8.85 -12.06 9.98
C PHE A 208 9.75 -13.23 10.39
N GLY A 209 9.82 -14.30 9.57
CA GLY A 209 10.71 -15.44 9.79
C GLY A 209 12.18 -15.04 9.79
N ALA A 210 12.61 -14.23 8.83
CA ALA A 210 13.97 -13.69 8.78
C ALA A 210 14.29 -12.76 9.98
N ALA A 211 13.27 -12.14 10.58
CA ALA A 211 13.41 -11.36 11.82
C ALA A 211 13.48 -12.24 13.07
N GLY A 212 13.20 -13.54 12.98
CA GLY A 212 13.13 -14.43 14.13
C GLY A 212 11.94 -14.17 15.05
N ILE A 213 10.87 -13.54 14.55
CA ILE A 213 9.67 -13.21 15.32
C ILE A 213 8.43 -13.82 14.67
N GLN A 214 7.44 -14.13 15.49
CA GLN A 214 6.17 -14.63 14.99
C GLN A 214 5.34 -13.49 14.40
N ASP A 215 4.78 -13.71 13.19
CA ASP A 215 3.80 -12.79 12.64
C ASP A 215 2.52 -12.80 13.50
N PRO A 216 2.05 -11.63 13.96
CA PRO A 216 0.92 -11.56 14.88
C PRO A 216 -0.47 -11.76 14.24
N ILE A 217 -0.57 -11.93 12.92
CA ILE A 217 -1.86 -12.20 12.27
C ILE A 217 -2.12 -13.71 12.17
N PRO A 218 -3.41 -14.14 12.16
CA PRO A 218 -3.73 -15.56 12.02
C PRO A 218 -3.58 -16.02 10.56
N TYR A 219 -3.02 -17.20 10.38
CA TYR A 219 -2.96 -17.92 9.11
C TYR A 219 -3.87 -19.14 9.11
N ALA A 220 -4.46 -19.45 7.95
CA ALA A 220 -5.15 -20.73 7.76
C ALA A 220 -4.16 -21.87 7.96
N GLN A 221 -4.58 -22.93 8.64
CA GLN A 221 -3.81 -24.17 8.72
C GLN A 221 -3.82 -24.84 7.34
N GLU A 222 -2.70 -25.36 6.94
CA GLU A 222 -2.55 -26.19 5.73
C GLU A 222 -3.36 -27.47 5.85
#